data_330d04691c6e09991406517362ef4084
#
_entry.id   330d04691c6e09991406517362ef4084
#
_cell.length_a   1.000
_cell.length_b   1.000
_cell.length_c   1.000
_cell.angle_alpha   90.00
_cell.angle_beta   90.00
_cell.angle_gamma   90.00
#
_symmetry.space_group_name_H-M   'P 1'
#
loop_
_entity.id
_entity.type
_entity.pdbx_description
1 polymer ?
#
loop_
_entity_poly.entity_id
_entity_poly.type
_entity_poly.pdbx_seq_one_letter_code
_entity_poly.pdbx_strand_id
1 'polypeptide(L)'
;MPRFFTDNINENDIVLDGENARHIGRSLRMRPKEELTVCCGGVDYDCEIRQITEDCVYLDLLEKHPCYAEPTVNVTLFQAMPKLDKLEHIIQKSTELGVSRVVPVLTRRCISRPTEKDFAKKLPRLAKIAEEAAKQSGRGIIPEISPMVSYKQCLEMMKSLDKTIMLYEGEGGKPFGDVAVEGIKTAGLLIGSEGGFDVSEVEDAVSAGAERVWLGKRILRCETAPISALTILMFLTKNM
;
A
#
# COMPACT_ATOMS: atom_id res chain seq x y z
N MET A 1 -17.27 12.27 1.32
CA MET A 1 -17.60 11.88 2.72
C MET A 1 -16.33 11.55 3.49
N PRO A 2 -16.18 11.94 4.77
CA PRO A 2 -15.07 11.48 5.60
C PRO A 2 -15.13 9.95 5.79
N ARG A 3 -13.94 9.30 5.83
CA ARG A 3 -13.83 7.83 5.95
C ARG A 3 -13.14 7.45 7.26
N PHE A 4 -13.66 6.42 7.92
CA PHE A 4 -13.15 5.90 9.17
C PHE A 4 -13.01 4.38 9.11
N PHE A 5 -11.89 3.85 9.56
CA PHE A 5 -11.62 2.42 9.55
C PHE A 5 -11.95 1.78 10.89
N THR A 6 -12.51 0.57 10.85
CA THR A 6 -12.72 -0.29 12.01
C THR A 6 -12.47 -1.76 11.64
N ASP A 7 -12.02 -2.55 12.62
CA ASP A 7 -11.82 -3.98 12.41
C ASP A 7 -13.11 -4.78 12.59
N ASN A 8 -14.09 -4.22 13.29
CA ASN A 8 -15.35 -4.89 13.59
C ASN A 8 -16.51 -3.90 13.44
N ILE A 9 -17.61 -4.39 12.89
CA ILE A 9 -18.84 -3.62 12.74
C ILE A 9 -20.05 -4.45 13.16
N ASN A 10 -20.94 -3.86 13.96
CA ASN A 10 -22.25 -4.40 14.25
C ASN A 10 -23.27 -3.58 13.47
N GLU A 11 -23.81 -4.12 12.40
CA GLU A 11 -24.73 -3.41 11.48
C GLU A 11 -26.02 -2.92 12.16
N ASN A 12 -26.42 -3.52 13.29
CA ASN A 12 -27.60 -3.10 14.04
C ASN A 12 -27.33 -1.92 14.99
N ASP A 13 -26.05 -1.66 15.33
CA ASP A 13 -25.65 -0.57 16.21
C ASP A 13 -24.20 -0.20 15.91
N ILE A 14 -24.00 0.64 14.90
CA ILE A 14 -22.66 1.07 14.47
C ILE A 14 -22.19 2.17 15.40
N VAL A 15 -21.08 1.91 16.09
CA VAL A 15 -20.47 2.83 17.02
C VAL A 15 -18.99 3.01 16.67
N LEU A 16 -18.55 4.25 16.56
CA LEU A 16 -17.14 4.62 16.50
C LEU A 16 -16.71 5.23 17.83
N ASP A 17 -15.61 4.75 18.38
CA ASP A 17 -15.05 5.20 19.65
C ASP A 17 -13.60 5.69 19.53
N GLY A 18 -12.97 5.99 20.67
CA GLY A 18 -11.55 6.27 20.77
C GLY A 18 -11.07 7.42 19.90
N GLU A 19 -10.07 7.14 19.03
CA GLU A 19 -9.47 8.15 18.15
C GLU A 19 -10.45 8.62 17.08
N ASN A 20 -11.27 7.70 16.52
CA ASN A 20 -12.27 8.04 15.52
C ASN A 20 -13.32 9.01 16.07
N ALA A 21 -13.87 8.75 17.26
CA ALA A 21 -14.86 9.64 17.89
C ALA A 21 -14.29 11.03 18.15
N ARG A 22 -13.05 11.11 18.68
CA ARG A 22 -12.37 12.39 18.90
C ARG A 22 -12.10 13.14 17.60
N HIS A 23 -11.72 12.43 16.53
CA HIS A 23 -11.52 13.03 15.21
C HIS A 23 -12.80 13.63 14.66
N ILE A 24 -13.91 12.90 14.72
CA ILE A 24 -15.24 13.33 14.27
C ILE A 24 -15.70 14.57 15.06
N GLY A 25 -15.71 14.47 16.39
CA GLY A 25 -16.27 15.53 17.24
C GLY A 25 -15.38 16.77 17.39
N ARG A 26 -14.04 16.58 17.56
CA ARG A 26 -13.14 17.69 17.89
C ARG A 26 -12.43 18.27 16.67
N SER A 27 -11.94 17.43 15.77
CA SER A 27 -11.16 17.88 14.60
C SER A 27 -12.06 18.29 13.45
N LEU A 28 -12.96 17.41 13.01
CA LEU A 28 -13.90 17.69 11.92
C LEU A 28 -15.10 18.50 12.40
N ARG A 29 -15.43 18.48 13.70
CA ARG A 29 -16.56 19.18 14.31
C ARG A 29 -17.90 18.82 13.64
N MET A 30 -18.04 17.56 13.27
CA MET A 30 -19.24 17.04 12.64
C MET A 30 -20.44 17.08 13.60
N ARG A 31 -21.63 17.07 13.05
CA ARG A 31 -22.90 17.20 13.77
C ARG A 31 -23.82 16.03 13.47
N PRO A 32 -24.82 15.75 14.33
CA PRO A 32 -25.91 14.85 13.97
C PRO A 32 -26.54 15.21 12.62
N LYS A 33 -26.91 14.20 11.84
CA LYS A 33 -27.42 14.30 10.47
C LYS A 33 -26.38 14.50 9.37
N GLU A 34 -25.11 14.62 9.70
CA GLU A 34 -24.04 14.60 8.70
C GLU A 34 -23.62 13.16 8.39
N GLU A 35 -23.20 12.95 7.15
CA GLU A 35 -22.85 11.63 6.63
C GLU A 35 -21.35 11.37 6.68
N LEU A 36 -20.99 10.10 6.90
CA LEU A 36 -19.65 9.58 6.86
C LEU A 36 -19.65 8.12 6.39
N THR A 37 -18.50 7.62 5.93
CA THR A 37 -18.31 6.22 5.56
C THR A 37 -17.51 5.50 6.63
N VAL A 38 -17.98 4.36 7.12
CA VAL A 38 -17.22 3.42 7.93
C VAL A 38 -16.71 2.30 7.03
N CYS A 39 -15.40 2.04 7.05
CA CYS A 39 -14.75 1.04 6.22
C CYS A 39 -14.36 -0.17 7.09
N CYS A 40 -14.82 -1.36 6.71
CA CYS A 40 -14.49 -2.61 7.38
C CYS A 40 -14.23 -3.72 6.35
N GLY A 41 -12.97 -4.21 6.28
CA GLY A 41 -12.60 -5.33 5.42
C GLY A 41 -12.89 -5.14 3.93
N GLY A 42 -12.77 -3.92 3.40
CA GLY A 42 -13.05 -3.59 2.00
C GLY A 42 -14.52 -3.39 1.66
N VAL A 43 -15.38 -3.32 2.69
CA VAL A 43 -16.79 -2.95 2.58
C VAL A 43 -16.96 -1.56 3.14
N ASP A 44 -17.70 -0.73 2.42
CA ASP A 44 -18.10 0.60 2.81
C ASP A 44 -19.51 0.57 3.39
N TYR A 45 -19.67 1.19 4.55
CA TYR A 45 -20.93 1.41 5.25
C TYR A 45 -21.16 2.92 5.29
N ASP A 46 -22.00 3.42 4.42
CA ASP A 46 -22.40 4.81 4.42
C ASP A 46 -23.43 5.05 5.52
N CYS A 47 -23.12 5.97 6.41
CA CYS A 47 -23.84 6.17 7.65
C CYS A 47 -24.18 7.65 7.87
N GLU A 48 -25.30 7.90 8.57
CA GLU A 48 -25.66 9.20 9.12
C GLU A 48 -25.32 9.23 10.61
N ILE A 49 -24.79 10.34 11.10
CA ILE A 49 -24.54 10.52 12.54
C ILE A 49 -25.85 10.69 13.27
N ARG A 50 -26.20 9.71 14.14
CA ARG A 50 -27.35 9.78 15.03
C ARG A 50 -27.08 10.63 16.26
N GLN A 51 -25.94 10.39 16.92
CA GLN A 51 -25.55 11.07 18.16
C GLN A 51 -24.04 11.11 18.32
N ILE A 52 -23.52 12.19 18.90
CA ILE A 52 -22.13 12.33 19.31
C ILE A 52 -22.11 12.53 20.82
N THR A 53 -21.32 11.73 21.52
CA THR A 53 -20.97 11.89 22.94
C THR A 53 -19.50 12.27 23.08
N GLU A 54 -18.99 12.38 24.30
CA GLU A 54 -17.58 12.68 24.53
C GLU A 54 -16.66 11.58 23.99
N ASP A 55 -17.05 10.30 24.12
CA ASP A 55 -16.22 9.14 23.82
C ASP A 55 -16.67 8.32 22.62
N CYS A 56 -17.92 8.49 22.14
CA CYS A 56 -18.51 7.67 21.11
C CYS A 56 -19.33 8.49 20.10
N VAL A 57 -19.38 7.98 18.86
CA VAL A 57 -20.28 8.44 17.80
C VAL A 57 -21.16 7.29 17.39
N TYR A 58 -22.49 7.45 17.53
CA TYR A 58 -23.51 6.48 17.15
C TYR A 58 -24.02 6.79 15.75
N LEU A 59 -24.10 5.77 14.91
CA LEU A 59 -24.37 5.90 13.49
C LEU A 59 -25.57 5.06 13.09
N ASP A 60 -26.38 5.60 12.18
CA ASP A 60 -27.44 4.87 11.48
C ASP A 60 -26.92 4.48 10.09
N LEU A 61 -27.04 3.20 9.74
CA LEU A 61 -26.64 2.68 8.43
C LEU A 61 -27.61 3.16 7.35
N LEU A 62 -27.09 3.78 6.30
CA LEU A 62 -27.85 4.20 5.12
C LEU A 62 -27.70 3.19 3.98
N GLU A 63 -26.46 2.82 3.64
CA GLU A 63 -26.14 1.87 2.57
C GLU A 63 -24.91 1.06 2.90
N LYS A 64 -24.83 -0.16 2.34
CA LYS A 64 -23.67 -1.05 2.44
C LYS A 64 -23.30 -1.56 1.06
N HIS A 65 -22.04 -1.42 0.69
CA HIS A 65 -21.54 -1.87 -0.61
C HIS A 65 -20.04 -2.21 -0.56
N PRO A 66 -19.51 -3.02 -1.51
CA PRO A 66 -18.07 -3.17 -1.66
C PRO A 66 -17.40 -1.83 -1.93
N CYS A 67 -16.20 -1.62 -1.40
CA CYS A 67 -15.44 -0.41 -1.73
C CYS A 67 -15.00 -0.45 -3.19
N TYR A 68 -15.52 0.43 -4.02
CA TYR A 68 -15.24 0.49 -5.46
C TYR A 68 -13.83 0.98 -5.78
N ALA A 69 -13.12 1.57 -4.81
CA ALA A 69 -11.75 2.05 -5.00
C ALA A 69 -10.69 0.94 -4.79
N GLU A 70 -11.11 -0.27 -4.39
CA GLU A 70 -10.16 -1.36 -4.20
C GLU A 70 -9.85 -2.09 -5.51
N PRO A 71 -8.54 -2.28 -5.83
CA PRO A 71 -8.13 -3.04 -7.02
C PRO A 71 -8.52 -4.51 -6.92
N THR A 72 -8.73 -5.16 -8.06
CA THR A 72 -8.99 -6.61 -8.16
C THR A 72 -7.72 -7.46 -8.10
N VAL A 73 -6.54 -6.81 -8.11
CA VAL A 73 -5.21 -7.43 -8.02
C VAL A 73 -4.52 -6.96 -6.75
N ASN A 74 -4.08 -7.91 -5.92
CA ASN A 74 -3.31 -7.63 -4.72
C ASN A 74 -1.83 -7.41 -5.09
N VAL A 75 -1.34 -6.19 -4.95
CA VAL A 75 0.03 -5.83 -5.28
C VAL A 75 0.88 -5.67 -4.02
N THR A 76 1.96 -6.44 -3.94
CA THR A 76 3.02 -6.28 -2.94
C THR A 76 4.19 -5.48 -3.52
N LEU A 77 4.47 -4.33 -2.94
CA LEU A 77 5.64 -3.54 -3.27
C LEU A 77 6.82 -3.96 -2.37
N PHE A 78 7.81 -4.63 -2.94
CA PHE A 78 9.10 -4.93 -2.31
C PHE A 78 10.06 -3.76 -2.59
N GLN A 79 10.18 -2.86 -1.63
CA GLN A 79 10.98 -1.64 -1.79
C GLN A 79 12.32 -1.78 -1.09
N ALA A 80 13.42 -1.81 -1.83
CA ALA A 80 14.76 -1.72 -1.23
C ALA A 80 14.86 -0.43 -0.42
N MET A 81 15.43 -0.52 0.80
CA MET A 81 15.46 0.59 1.76
C MET A 81 16.09 1.86 1.16
N PRO A 82 15.29 2.91 0.95
CA PRO A 82 15.79 4.18 0.45
C PRO A 82 16.39 5.02 1.58
N LYS A 83 17.08 6.11 1.23
CA LYS A 83 17.56 7.11 2.18
C LYS A 83 16.44 8.01 2.68
N LEU A 84 16.61 8.54 3.90
CA LEU A 84 15.78 9.59 4.48
C LEU A 84 14.28 9.23 4.50
N ASP A 85 13.43 10.23 4.29
CA ASP A 85 11.97 10.12 4.37
C ASP A 85 11.31 9.64 3.08
N LYS A 86 12.09 9.17 2.10
CA LYS A 86 11.56 8.71 0.80
C LYS A 86 10.61 7.54 0.95
N LEU A 87 10.83 6.65 1.94
CA LEU A 87 9.93 5.53 2.19
C LEU A 87 8.53 6.01 2.56
N GLU A 88 8.40 7.09 3.32
CA GLU A 88 7.12 7.68 3.68
C GLU A 88 6.36 8.17 2.44
N HIS A 89 7.06 8.87 1.55
CA HIS A 89 6.49 9.32 0.27
C HIS A 89 6.08 8.14 -0.63
N ILE A 90 6.92 7.09 -0.71
CA ILE A 90 6.62 5.88 -1.46
C ILE A 90 5.35 5.22 -0.91
N ILE A 91 5.25 5.03 0.41
CA ILE A 91 4.07 4.45 1.07
C ILE A 91 2.83 5.28 0.75
N GLN A 92 2.88 6.60 0.95
CA GLN A 92 1.75 7.47 0.66
C GLN A 92 1.27 7.30 -0.79
N LYS A 93 2.16 7.47 -1.77
CA LYS A 93 1.78 7.44 -3.18
C LYS A 93 1.41 6.04 -3.68
N SER A 94 2.05 5.00 -3.16
CA SER A 94 1.66 3.63 -3.50
C SER A 94 0.30 3.27 -2.91
N THR A 95 -0.05 3.79 -1.74
CA THR A 95 -1.40 3.63 -1.16
C THR A 95 -2.46 4.26 -2.04
N GLU A 96 -2.25 5.51 -2.47
CA GLU A 96 -3.15 6.22 -3.39
C GLU A 96 -3.36 5.46 -4.72
N LEU A 97 -2.35 4.70 -5.17
CA LEU A 97 -2.36 3.90 -6.39
C LEU A 97 -2.83 2.45 -6.20
N GLY A 98 -3.31 2.07 -5.01
CA GLY A 98 -3.92 0.76 -4.82
C GLY A 98 -2.98 -0.36 -4.39
N VAL A 99 -1.76 -0.08 -3.86
CA VAL A 99 -0.92 -1.12 -3.28
C VAL A 99 -1.64 -1.83 -2.13
N SER A 100 -1.49 -3.15 -2.01
CA SER A 100 -2.08 -3.93 -0.91
C SER A 100 -1.10 -4.14 0.24
N ARG A 101 0.20 -4.15 -0.05
CA ARG A 101 1.26 -4.36 0.95
C ARG A 101 2.55 -3.70 0.52
N VAL A 102 3.26 -3.08 1.47
CA VAL A 102 4.63 -2.57 1.27
C VAL A 102 5.58 -3.34 2.18
N VAL A 103 6.61 -3.93 1.58
CA VAL A 103 7.64 -4.72 2.25
C VAL A 103 8.99 -4.02 2.06
N PRO A 104 9.52 -3.34 3.07
CA PRO A 104 10.88 -2.80 3.02
C PRO A 104 11.92 -3.91 3.01
N VAL A 105 12.90 -3.84 2.09
CA VAL A 105 13.89 -4.89 1.86
C VAL A 105 15.31 -4.37 2.05
N LEU A 106 16.16 -5.10 2.76
CA LEU A 106 17.60 -4.83 2.83
C LEU A 106 18.33 -5.53 1.69
N THR A 107 18.78 -4.75 0.70
CA THR A 107 19.63 -5.20 -0.39
C THR A 107 21.09 -4.80 -0.16
N ARG A 108 22.01 -5.33 -0.96
CA ARG A 108 23.47 -5.10 -0.80
C ARG A 108 23.83 -3.62 -0.95
N ARG A 109 23.18 -2.92 -1.90
CA ARG A 109 23.49 -1.52 -2.22
C ARG A 109 22.64 -0.50 -1.44
N CYS A 110 21.85 -0.94 -0.45
CA CYS A 110 21.18 -0.03 0.47
C CYS A 110 22.21 0.74 1.31
N ILE A 111 22.16 2.06 1.27
CA ILE A 111 22.96 2.93 2.13
C ILE A 111 22.32 3.05 3.51
N SER A 112 21.00 3.19 3.57
CA SER A 112 20.24 3.18 4.82
C SER A 112 20.05 1.73 5.28
N ARG A 113 20.63 1.39 6.42
CA ARG A 113 20.61 0.03 6.99
C ARG A 113 20.21 0.07 8.48
N PRO A 114 18.97 0.45 8.80
CA PRO A 114 18.52 0.44 10.18
C PRO A 114 18.54 -0.99 10.74
N THR A 115 18.66 -1.11 12.06
CA THR A 115 18.43 -2.40 12.71
C THR A 115 16.94 -2.73 12.68
N GLU A 116 16.57 -4.01 12.82
CA GLU A 116 15.16 -4.42 12.91
C GLU A 116 14.45 -3.67 14.05
N LYS A 117 15.11 -3.53 15.21
CA LYS A 117 14.59 -2.78 16.36
C LYS A 117 14.33 -1.30 16.07
N ASP A 118 15.22 -0.66 15.33
CA ASP A 118 15.06 0.76 14.99
C ASP A 118 14.02 0.97 13.90
N PHE A 119 13.90 0.01 12.96
CA PHE A 119 12.84 0.04 11.98
C PHE A 119 11.45 -0.21 12.62
N ALA A 120 11.35 -1.14 13.56
CA ALA A 120 10.10 -1.44 14.28
C ALA A 120 9.52 -0.19 14.97
N LYS A 121 10.37 0.72 15.48
CA LYS A 121 9.92 1.98 16.07
C LYS A 121 9.26 2.93 15.06
N LYS A 122 9.55 2.77 13.77
CA LYS A 122 8.98 3.60 12.69
C LYS A 122 7.66 3.05 12.16
N LEU A 123 7.38 1.75 12.35
CA LEU A 123 6.20 1.10 11.79
C LEU A 123 4.88 1.81 12.14
N PRO A 124 4.62 2.24 13.39
CA PRO A 124 3.38 2.93 13.72
C PRO A 124 3.19 4.22 12.91
N ARG A 125 4.26 5.00 12.70
CA ARG A 125 4.21 6.21 11.88
C ARG A 125 3.97 5.88 10.40
N LEU A 126 4.61 4.84 9.87
CA LEU A 126 4.44 4.42 8.47
C LEU A 126 3.02 3.88 8.23
N ALA A 127 2.47 3.12 9.19
CA ALA A 127 1.08 2.66 9.13
C ALA A 127 0.09 3.83 9.16
N LYS A 128 0.35 4.86 9.98
CA LYS A 128 -0.49 6.08 10.01
C LYS A 128 -0.47 6.83 8.69
N ILE A 129 0.68 6.92 8.00
CA ILE A 129 0.79 7.51 6.66
C ILE A 129 -0.07 6.72 5.65
N ALA A 130 -0.02 5.39 5.71
CA ALA A 130 -0.85 4.54 4.85
C ALA A 130 -2.34 4.74 5.14
N GLU A 131 -2.74 4.81 6.41
CA GLU A 131 -4.13 5.07 6.83
C GLU A 131 -4.64 6.41 6.29
N GLU A 132 -3.89 7.49 6.49
CA GLU A 132 -4.28 8.82 6.01
C GLU A 132 -4.36 8.88 4.47
N ALA A 133 -3.43 8.23 3.79
CA ALA A 133 -3.47 8.12 2.33
C ALA A 133 -4.68 7.30 1.84
N ALA A 134 -5.03 6.20 2.53
CA ALA A 134 -6.21 5.40 2.23
C ALA A 134 -7.51 6.20 2.44
N LYS A 135 -7.63 6.96 3.54
CA LYS A 135 -8.76 7.86 3.80
C LYS A 135 -8.93 8.88 2.67
N GLN A 136 -7.83 9.54 2.30
CA GLN A 136 -7.84 10.59 1.29
C GLN A 136 -8.16 10.07 -0.12
N SER A 137 -7.64 8.90 -0.48
CA SER A 137 -7.84 8.28 -1.80
C SER A 137 -9.16 7.50 -1.94
N GLY A 138 -9.98 7.44 -0.88
CA GLY A 138 -11.27 6.75 -0.90
C GLY A 138 -11.17 5.23 -0.80
N ARG A 139 -10.05 4.68 -0.37
CA ARG A 139 -9.87 3.24 -0.20
C ARG A 139 -10.65 2.69 0.99
N GLY A 140 -11.09 1.44 0.89
CA GLY A 140 -11.76 0.68 1.94
C GLY A 140 -10.85 -0.23 2.74
N ILE A 141 -9.56 -0.34 2.32
CA ILE A 141 -8.53 -1.17 2.96
C ILE A 141 -7.26 -0.33 3.16
N ILE A 142 -6.74 -0.34 4.38
CA ILE A 142 -5.41 0.22 4.67
C ILE A 142 -4.36 -0.81 4.25
N PRO A 143 -3.40 -0.48 3.36
CA PRO A 143 -2.36 -1.42 2.97
C PRO A 143 -1.47 -1.79 4.14
N GLU A 144 -1.05 -3.04 4.19
CA GLU A 144 -0.12 -3.52 5.22
C GLU A 144 1.28 -2.94 5.02
N ILE A 145 1.86 -2.39 6.07
CA ILE A 145 3.28 -2.03 6.10
C ILE A 145 4.02 -3.09 6.91
N SER A 146 4.78 -3.92 6.22
CA SER A 146 5.48 -5.03 6.85
C SER A 146 6.73 -4.58 7.63
N PRO A 147 7.17 -5.37 8.62
CA PRO A 147 8.53 -5.29 9.10
C PRO A 147 9.54 -5.39 7.94
N MET A 148 10.71 -4.79 8.14
CA MET A 148 11.79 -4.88 7.17
C MET A 148 12.33 -6.32 7.09
N VAL A 149 12.57 -6.79 5.86
CA VAL A 149 13.05 -8.15 5.60
C VAL A 149 14.42 -8.14 4.91
N SER A 150 15.15 -9.25 5.03
CA SER A 150 16.35 -9.50 4.24
C SER A 150 15.97 -9.78 2.78
N TYR A 151 16.94 -9.62 1.86
CA TYR A 151 16.74 -9.94 0.46
C TYR A 151 16.35 -11.41 0.24
N LYS A 152 16.95 -12.33 0.99
CA LYS A 152 16.58 -13.76 0.94
C LYS A 152 15.12 -14.01 1.32
N GLN A 153 14.64 -13.39 2.39
CA GLN A 153 13.22 -13.50 2.77
C GLN A 153 12.30 -12.89 1.72
N CYS A 154 12.69 -11.77 1.11
CA CYS A 154 11.96 -11.17 0.00
C CYS A 154 11.79 -12.16 -1.16
N LEU A 155 12.86 -12.84 -1.60
CA LEU A 155 12.82 -13.85 -2.66
C LEU A 155 11.85 -14.99 -2.33
N GLU A 156 11.84 -15.48 -1.09
CA GLU A 156 10.90 -16.53 -0.67
C GLU A 156 9.44 -16.05 -0.73
N MET A 157 9.17 -14.80 -0.30
CA MET A 157 7.83 -14.22 -0.39
C MET A 157 7.35 -14.06 -1.84
N MET A 158 8.26 -13.74 -2.77
CA MET A 158 7.95 -13.57 -4.18
C MET A 158 7.46 -14.86 -4.85
N LYS A 159 7.93 -16.03 -4.41
CA LYS A 159 7.57 -17.33 -4.99
C LYS A 159 6.09 -17.68 -4.87
N SER A 160 5.38 -17.07 -3.93
CA SER A 160 3.94 -17.31 -3.71
C SER A 160 3.03 -16.42 -4.54
N LEU A 161 3.58 -15.50 -5.34
CA LEU A 161 2.83 -14.56 -6.15
C LEU A 161 2.67 -15.05 -7.59
N ASP A 162 1.53 -14.75 -8.22
CA ASP A 162 1.27 -15.14 -9.61
C ASP A 162 2.26 -14.50 -10.59
N LYS A 163 2.68 -13.27 -10.27
CA LYS A 163 3.62 -12.51 -11.08
C LYS A 163 4.57 -11.69 -10.21
N THR A 164 5.86 -11.77 -10.47
CA THR A 164 6.85 -10.86 -9.86
C THR A 164 7.64 -10.13 -10.94
N ILE A 165 7.73 -8.83 -10.78
CA ILE A 165 8.37 -7.89 -11.70
C ILE A 165 9.48 -7.17 -10.96
N MET A 166 10.70 -7.27 -11.46
CA MET A 166 11.87 -6.56 -10.96
C MET A 166 12.21 -5.41 -11.89
N LEU A 167 12.19 -4.18 -11.36
CA LEU A 167 12.66 -3.04 -12.14
C LEU A 167 14.19 -3.00 -12.15
N TYR A 168 14.74 -3.07 -13.35
CA TYR A 168 16.17 -3.09 -13.55
C TYR A 168 16.56 -2.32 -14.81
N GLU A 169 17.51 -1.39 -14.68
CA GLU A 169 17.97 -0.53 -15.77
C GLU A 169 19.04 -1.18 -16.66
N GLY A 170 19.60 -2.32 -16.25
CA GLY A 170 20.65 -3.03 -16.98
C GLY A 170 20.09 -3.87 -18.14
N GLU A 171 21.00 -4.56 -18.82
CA GLU A 171 20.67 -5.40 -19.99
C GLU A 171 19.81 -6.61 -19.63
N GLY A 172 19.12 -7.16 -20.64
CA GLY A 172 18.39 -8.42 -20.58
C GLY A 172 16.98 -8.31 -19.98
N GLY A 173 16.45 -7.11 -19.80
CA GLY A 173 15.05 -6.86 -19.45
C GLY A 173 14.17 -6.63 -20.69
N LYS A 174 12.85 -6.60 -20.49
CA LYS A 174 11.86 -6.22 -21.50
C LYS A 174 11.11 -4.93 -21.08
N PRO A 175 10.45 -4.24 -22.02
CA PRO A 175 9.58 -3.11 -21.65
C PRO A 175 8.48 -3.56 -20.68
N PHE A 176 8.10 -2.72 -19.72
CA PHE A 176 7.04 -3.06 -18.77
C PHE A 176 5.70 -3.36 -19.47
N GLY A 177 5.41 -2.65 -20.58
CA GLY A 177 4.19 -2.88 -21.36
C GLY A 177 4.07 -4.29 -21.98
N ASP A 178 5.19 -5.03 -22.09
CA ASP A 178 5.23 -6.38 -22.65
C ASP A 178 5.07 -7.48 -21.58
N VAL A 179 4.80 -7.09 -20.33
CA VAL A 179 4.55 -8.04 -19.25
C VAL A 179 3.14 -8.59 -19.34
N ALA A 180 3.03 -9.92 -19.44
CA ALA A 180 1.73 -10.58 -19.41
C ALA A 180 1.17 -10.55 -17.98
N VAL A 181 0.04 -9.85 -17.80
CA VAL A 181 -0.64 -9.68 -16.51
C VAL A 181 -2.12 -10.11 -16.56
N GLU A 182 -2.53 -10.76 -17.63
CA GLU A 182 -3.92 -11.18 -17.78
C GLU A 182 -4.27 -12.27 -16.75
N GLY A 183 -5.36 -12.06 -16.03
CA GLY A 183 -5.91 -13.04 -15.07
C GLY A 183 -5.15 -13.19 -13.75
N ILE A 184 -4.07 -12.45 -13.52
CA ILE A 184 -3.34 -12.50 -12.24
C ILE A 184 -4.22 -11.95 -11.09
N LYS A 185 -4.04 -12.52 -9.90
CA LYS A 185 -4.67 -12.07 -8.65
C LYS A 185 -3.67 -11.43 -7.70
N THR A 186 -2.42 -11.83 -7.80
CA THR A 186 -1.34 -11.36 -6.94
C THR A 186 -0.12 -10.95 -7.77
N ALA A 187 0.47 -9.80 -7.45
CA ALA A 187 1.67 -9.33 -8.11
C ALA A 187 2.69 -8.78 -7.11
N GLY A 188 3.98 -8.95 -7.40
CA GLY A 188 5.10 -8.34 -6.68
C GLY A 188 5.86 -7.37 -7.57
N LEU A 189 6.12 -6.18 -7.05
CA LEU A 189 7.01 -5.18 -7.67
C LEU A 189 8.28 -5.07 -6.82
N LEU A 190 9.42 -5.51 -7.34
CA LEU A 190 10.72 -5.40 -6.68
C LEU A 190 11.48 -4.18 -7.21
N ILE A 191 11.70 -3.20 -6.34
CA ILE A 191 12.26 -1.89 -6.67
C ILE A 191 13.56 -1.66 -5.91
N GLY A 192 14.60 -1.22 -6.60
CA GLY A 192 15.90 -0.91 -6.03
C GLY A 192 15.93 0.34 -5.15
N SER A 193 16.98 0.45 -4.33
CA SER A 193 17.36 1.69 -3.66
C SER A 193 18.06 2.64 -4.65
N GLU A 194 18.61 3.77 -4.15
CA GLU A 194 19.39 4.71 -4.99
C GLU A 194 20.62 4.06 -5.65
N GLY A 195 21.14 2.99 -5.07
CA GLY A 195 22.28 2.22 -5.63
C GLY A 195 21.87 1.12 -6.60
N GLY A 196 20.55 0.94 -6.85
CA GLY A 196 20.03 -0.16 -7.64
C GLY A 196 20.27 -1.53 -6.98
N PHE A 197 20.42 -2.57 -7.79
CA PHE A 197 20.70 -3.93 -7.35
C PHE A 197 22.13 -4.36 -7.74
N ASP A 198 22.71 -5.24 -6.95
CA ASP A 198 23.92 -5.97 -7.34
C ASP A 198 23.56 -7.01 -8.41
N VAL A 199 24.51 -7.31 -9.32
CA VAL A 199 24.27 -8.28 -10.41
C VAL A 199 23.83 -9.64 -9.87
N SER A 200 24.46 -10.10 -8.78
CA SER A 200 24.07 -11.37 -8.15
C SER A 200 22.65 -11.34 -7.56
N GLU A 201 22.18 -10.19 -7.05
CA GLU A 201 20.80 -10.04 -6.58
C GLU A 201 19.80 -10.12 -7.75
N VAL A 202 20.17 -9.57 -8.91
CA VAL A 202 19.35 -9.68 -10.12
C VAL A 202 19.22 -11.13 -10.57
N GLU A 203 20.34 -11.88 -10.60
CA GLU A 203 20.38 -13.30 -10.96
C GLU A 203 19.53 -14.14 -9.98
N ASP A 204 19.66 -13.90 -8.69
CA ASP A 204 18.88 -14.56 -7.65
C ASP A 204 17.37 -14.28 -7.81
N ALA A 205 16.96 -13.02 -8.10
CA ALA A 205 15.57 -12.67 -8.33
C ALA A 205 14.99 -13.38 -9.57
N VAL A 206 15.73 -13.39 -10.67
CA VAL A 206 15.32 -14.11 -11.90
C VAL A 206 15.19 -15.60 -11.64
N SER A 207 16.14 -16.19 -10.90
CA SER A 207 16.07 -17.61 -10.49
C SER A 207 14.88 -17.91 -9.59
N ALA A 208 14.41 -16.91 -8.81
CA ALA A 208 13.21 -16.99 -8.01
C ALA A 208 11.90 -16.73 -8.79
N GLY A 209 11.99 -16.48 -10.12
CA GLY A 209 10.82 -16.26 -10.98
C GLY A 209 10.49 -14.82 -11.31
N ALA A 210 11.31 -13.85 -10.93
CA ALA A 210 11.08 -12.46 -11.28
C ALA A 210 11.38 -12.18 -12.75
N GLU A 211 10.51 -11.44 -13.41
CA GLU A 211 10.76 -10.89 -14.73
C GLU A 211 11.49 -9.55 -14.62
N ARG A 212 12.64 -9.42 -15.31
CA ARG A 212 13.35 -8.15 -15.42
C ARG A 212 12.65 -7.23 -16.40
N VAL A 213 12.31 -6.03 -15.96
CA VAL A 213 11.67 -5.02 -16.82
C VAL A 213 12.30 -3.64 -16.63
N TRP A 214 12.14 -2.81 -17.66
CA TRP A 214 12.55 -1.41 -17.61
C TRP A 214 11.40 -0.47 -17.98
N LEU A 215 11.45 0.75 -17.45
CA LEU A 215 10.45 1.81 -17.60
C LEU A 215 10.85 2.88 -18.63
N GLY A 216 11.60 2.49 -19.67
CA GLY A 216 12.08 3.39 -20.71
C GLY A 216 13.57 3.74 -20.52
N LYS A 217 14.07 4.64 -21.39
CA LYS A 217 15.50 4.95 -21.50
C LYS A 217 16.05 5.86 -20.38
N ARG A 218 15.20 6.42 -19.54
CA ARG A 218 15.60 7.30 -18.46
C ARG A 218 15.70 6.50 -17.16
N ILE A 219 16.78 6.74 -16.40
CA ILE A 219 16.91 6.21 -15.04
C ILE A 219 15.97 7.00 -14.14
N LEU A 220 15.06 6.32 -13.46
CA LEU A 220 14.15 6.90 -12.50
C LEU A 220 14.75 6.86 -11.09
N ARG A 221 14.42 7.86 -10.28
CA ARG A 221 14.76 7.83 -8.85
C ARG A 221 13.99 6.72 -8.14
N CYS A 222 14.56 6.22 -7.02
CA CYS A 222 13.98 5.12 -6.24
C CYS A 222 12.58 5.42 -5.67
N GLU A 223 12.21 6.69 -5.56
CA GLU A 223 10.85 7.13 -5.21
C GLU A 223 9.91 7.29 -6.42
N THR A 224 10.46 7.53 -7.60
CA THR A 224 9.66 7.64 -8.84
C THR A 224 9.34 6.29 -9.47
N ALA A 225 10.29 5.36 -9.41
CA ALA A 225 10.17 4.05 -10.03
C ALA A 225 8.97 3.23 -9.50
N PRO A 226 8.72 3.10 -8.19
CA PRO A 226 7.57 2.35 -7.69
C PRO A 226 6.23 2.96 -8.07
N ILE A 227 6.12 4.29 -8.06
CA ILE A 227 4.90 5.01 -8.47
C ILE A 227 4.59 4.72 -9.94
N SER A 228 5.60 4.87 -10.81
CA SER A 228 5.44 4.60 -12.25
C SER A 228 5.11 3.14 -12.53
N ALA A 229 5.80 2.20 -11.87
CA ALA A 229 5.57 0.77 -12.04
C ALA A 229 4.17 0.36 -11.59
N LEU A 230 3.74 0.85 -10.43
CA LEU A 230 2.41 0.55 -9.89
C LEU A 230 1.32 1.13 -10.79
N THR A 231 1.47 2.37 -11.26
CA THR A 231 0.54 2.99 -12.22
C THR A 231 0.39 2.14 -13.49
N ILE A 232 1.51 1.69 -14.08
CA ILE A 232 1.46 0.87 -15.29
C ILE A 232 0.80 -0.48 -15.00
N LEU A 233 1.13 -1.13 -13.87
CA LEU A 233 0.55 -2.40 -13.50
C LEU A 233 -0.97 -2.28 -13.30
N MET A 234 -1.43 -1.26 -12.58
CA MET A 234 -2.86 -1.00 -12.37
C MET A 234 -3.58 -0.71 -13.69
N PHE A 235 -2.97 0.04 -14.60
CA PHE A 235 -3.51 0.28 -15.94
C PHE A 235 -3.63 -1.03 -16.75
N LEU A 236 -2.58 -1.85 -16.80
CA LEU A 236 -2.56 -3.11 -17.54
C LEU A 236 -3.56 -4.14 -16.99
N THR A 237 -3.81 -4.12 -15.70
CA THR A 237 -4.78 -4.99 -15.00
C THR A 237 -6.20 -4.40 -14.95
N LYS A 238 -6.44 -3.25 -15.60
CA LYS A 238 -7.74 -2.56 -15.67
C LYS A 238 -8.29 -2.12 -14.30
N ASN A 239 -7.40 -1.70 -13.42
CA ASN A 239 -7.70 -1.19 -12.07
C ASN A 239 -7.51 0.34 -11.97
N MET A 240 -7.53 1.03 -13.12
CA MET A 240 -7.31 2.47 -13.20
C MET A 240 -8.27 3.10 -14.20
#